data_f5db86c95f73dfc4820f0ab06d807164
#
_entry.id   f5db86c95f73dfc4820f0ab06d807164
#
_cell.length_a   1.000
_cell.length_b   1.000
_cell.length_c   1.000
_cell.angle_alpha   90.00
_cell.angle_beta   90.00
_cell.angle_gamma   90.00
#
_symmetry.space_group_name_H-M   'P 1'
#
loop_
_entity.id
_entity.type
_entity.pdbx_description
1 polymer ?
#
loop_
_entity_poly.entity_id
_entity_poly.type
_entity_poly.pdbx_seq_one_letter_code
_entity_poly.pdbx_strand_id
1 'polypeptide(L)'
;MSSSRFHPECTAPAGIVSAACSHGGMIEEMETTDEFLARHSADVEEAVRKAAAAEIMPRFRQLAEHEVDQKSGPHDLVTDADRLAERHLTEALGALLPGSVVVGEEAVHANPASYEAIRGDAPVWIIDPVDGTRQFVHGDDGFCTLVALARHGIVLASWTYAAARDQLATAVRGQGAFLDGERLFAGPPTPGRDLRVATSHPDYTTDAEKRALLGLWTDGVAPRECGSAGLEYLAVARGESDATAFSWEAAWDHAAGLLLVEEAGGAHLTRTGEPFRITGGNTLPFTAARDAATARRVAGLLASAV
;
A
#
# COMPACT_ATOMS: atom_id res chain seq x y z
N MET A 1 43.21 -1.48 65.95
CA MET A 1 43.94 -0.21 66.06
C MET A 1 43.22 0.71 65.13
N SER A 2 42.31 1.45 65.66
CA SER A 2 42.33 2.84 66.13
C SER A 2 42.25 3.81 64.95
N SER A 3 41.12 4.35 64.78
CA SER A 3 40.59 5.72 65.02
C SER A 3 41.02 6.69 63.87
N SER A 4 40.31 7.70 63.44
CA SER A 4 39.26 8.50 64.05
C SER A 4 38.64 9.43 62.96
N ARG A 5 37.40 9.79 63.24
CA ARG A 5 36.56 10.86 62.68
C ARG A 5 37.27 12.20 62.39
N PHE A 6 36.74 12.94 61.39
CA PHE A 6 36.45 14.37 61.52
C PHE A 6 35.45 14.82 60.45
N HIS A 7 34.29 15.35 60.87
CA HIS A 7 33.48 16.34 60.19
C HIS A 7 34.06 17.74 60.43
N PRO A 8 33.83 18.69 59.47
CA PRO A 8 33.05 19.84 59.92
C PRO A 8 31.94 20.24 58.93
N GLU A 9 30.87 20.72 59.54
CA GLU A 9 29.81 21.53 58.94
C GLU A 9 30.38 22.89 58.49
N CYS A 10 29.80 23.39 57.34
CA CYS A 10 29.78 24.84 57.09
C CYS A 10 28.58 25.21 56.23
N THR A 11 27.63 25.79 56.86
CA THR A 11 26.66 26.86 56.55
C THR A 11 26.56 27.35 55.11
N ALA A 12 25.30 27.35 54.64
CA ALA A 12 24.81 28.06 53.44
C ALA A 12 24.73 29.60 53.68
N PRO A 13 24.82 30.39 52.62
CA PRO A 13 24.13 31.66 52.55
C PRO A 13 22.95 31.65 51.59
N ALA A 14 21.94 32.39 52.02
CA ALA A 14 20.65 32.59 51.36
C ALA A 14 20.75 33.49 50.13
N GLY A 15 19.86 33.21 49.13
CA GLY A 15 19.23 34.25 48.35
C GLY A 15 19.79 34.53 46.99
N ILE A 16 19.28 33.79 45.95
CA ILE A 16 19.01 34.40 44.64
C ILE A 16 17.66 33.84 44.16
N VAL A 17 16.67 34.73 44.11
CA VAL A 17 15.38 34.48 43.46
C VAL A 17 15.62 34.44 41.99
N SER A 18 15.64 33.26 41.38
CA SER A 18 15.63 33.09 39.94
C SER A 18 14.18 33.09 39.47
N ALA A 19 13.83 34.13 38.74
CA ALA A 19 12.55 34.21 38.04
C ALA A 19 12.41 33.02 37.07
N ALA A 20 11.48 32.14 37.35
CA ALA A 20 11.06 31.11 36.45
C ALA A 20 10.37 31.78 35.22
N CYS A 21 11.07 31.90 34.12
CA CYS A 21 10.47 32.12 32.83
C CYS A 21 9.66 30.89 32.47
N SER A 22 8.34 30.95 32.71
CA SER A 22 7.36 30.04 32.17
C SER A 22 7.28 30.22 30.64
N HIS A 23 8.17 29.55 29.93
CA HIS A 23 7.91 29.21 28.53
C HIS A 23 7.07 27.94 28.53
N GLY A 24 5.76 28.13 28.72
CA GLY A 24 4.75 27.16 28.39
C GLY A 24 4.65 27.07 26.85
N GLY A 25 5.62 26.45 26.20
CA GLY A 25 5.45 25.89 24.89
C GLY A 25 4.54 24.68 25.06
N MET A 26 3.28 24.76 24.60
CA MET A 26 2.47 23.58 24.39
C MET A 26 3.23 22.73 23.38
N ILE A 27 3.88 21.67 23.86
CA ILE A 27 4.25 20.55 23.02
C ILE A 27 2.89 19.91 22.71
N GLU A 28 2.32 20.19 21.52
CA GLU A 28 1.25 19.37 20.99
C GLU A 28 1.81 17.95 20.97
N GLU A 29 1.29 17.09 21.83
CA GLU A 29 1.60 15.66 21.82
C GLU A 29 1.17 15.18 20.43
N MET A 30 2.13 14.82 19.56
CA MET A 30 1.82 14.27 18.25
C MET A 30 1.01 12.99 18.47
N GLU A 31 -0.21 12.99 17.95
CA GLU A 31 -1.11 11.85 17.94
C GLU A 31 -0.40 10.61 17.43
N THR A 32 -0.54 9.50 18.13
CA THR A 32 -0.02 8.22 17.64
C THR A 32 -0.81 7.77 16.40
N THR A 33 -0.18 6.99 15.53
CA THR A 33 -0.86 6.49 14.31
C THR A 33 -2.10 5.65 14.66
N ASP A 34 -2.08 4.90 15.75
CA ASP A 34 -3.23 4.10 16.19
C ASP A 34 -4.40 4.98 16.67
N GLU A 35 -4.12 6.06 17.39
CA GLU A 35 -5.14 7.04 17.80
C GLU A 35 -5.72 7.78 16.59
N PHE A 36 -4.87 8.13 15.63
CA PHE A 36 -5.30 8.70 14.36
C PHE A 36 -6.25 7.76 13.62
N LEU A 37 -5.87 6.49 13.41
CA LEU A 37 -6.70 5.52 12.71
C LEU A 37 -8.03 5.26 13.41
N ALA A 38 -8.03 5.21 14.75
CA ALA A 38 -9.26 5.03 15.52
C ALA A 38 -10.25 6.20 15.36
N ARG A 39 -9.75 7.42 15.14
CA ARG A 39 -10.58 8.62 14.98
C ARG A 39 -10.94 8.95 13.54
N HIS A 40 -10.02 8.73 12.59
CA HIS A 40 -10.09 9.29 11.25
C HIS A 40 -10.20 8.26 10.12
N SER A 41 -10.34 6.95 10.41
CA SER A 41 -10.49 5.94 9.34
C SER A 41 -11.70 6.25 8.43
N ALA A 42 -12.83 6.67 9.01
CA ALA A 42 -14.01 7.06 8.26
C ALA A 42 -13.79 8.35 7.43
N ASP A 43 -13.00 9.30 7.94
CA ASP A 43 -12.68 10.53 7.20
C ASP A 43 -11.79 10.21 5.98
N VAL A 44 -10.87 9.23 6.10
CA VAL A 44 -10.07 8.74 4.98
C VAL A 44 -10.95 8.04 3.94
N GLU A 45 -11.88 7.18 4.36
CA GLU A 45 -12.87 6.56 3.46
C GLU A 45 -13.67 7.61 2.70
N GLU A 46 -14.13 8.64 3.39
CA GLU A 46 -14.87 9.74 2.77
C GLU A 46 -14.00 10.51 1.77
N ALA A 47 -12.72 10.77 2.08
CA ALA A 47 -11.79 11.43 1.18
C ALA A 47 -11.56 10.62 -0.11
N VAL A 48 -11.38 9.30 0.00
CA VAL A 48 -11.22 8.40 -1.14
C VAL A 48 -12.48 8.39 -2.02
N ARG A 49 -13.66 8.25 -1.43
CA ARG A 49 -14.94 8.28 -2.17
C ARG A 49 -15.19 9.65 -2.83
N LYS A 50 -14.87 10.75 -2.16
CA LYS A 50 -15.02 12.10 -2.71
C LYS A 50 -14.09 12.34 -3.89
N ALA A 51 -12.81 11.96 -3.78
CA ALA A 51 -11.86 12.09 -4.88
C ALA A 51 -12.32 11.29 -6.11
N ALA A 52 -12.74 10.05 -5.92
CA ALA A 52 -13.26 9.21 -7.01
C ALA A 52 -14.53 9.81 -7.64
N ALA A 53 -15.48 10.29 -6.83
CA ALA A 53 -16.72 10.88 -7.32
C ALA A 53 -16.51 12.22 -8.06
N ALA A 54 -15.52 13.03 -7.64
CA ALA A 54 -15.23 14.32 -8.24
C ALA A 54 -14.37 14.21 -9.50
N GLU A 55 -13.35 13.32 -9.50
CA GLU A 55 -12.29 13.36 -10.49
C GLU A 55 -12.28 12.14 -11.42
N ILE A 56 -12.66 10.95 -10.93
CA ILE A 56 -12.56 9.69 -11.68
C ILE A 56 -13.89 9.38 -12.39
N MET A 57 -14.96 9.25 -11.64
CA MET A 57 -16.24 8.77 -12.16
C MET A 57 -16.89 9.68 -13.23
N PRO A 58 -16.74 11.02 -13.19
CA PRO A 58 -17.24 11.87 -14.27
C PRO A 58 -16.54 11.65 -15.62
N ARG A 59 -15.32 11.09 -15.61
CA ARG A 59 -14.51 10.79 -16.81
C ARG A 59 -14.66 9.33 -17.27
N PHE A 60 -15.12 8.46 -16.39
CA PHE A 60 -15.30 7.05 -16.72
C PHE A 60 -16.27 6.87 -17.89
N ARG A 61 -15.82 6.20 -18.97
CA ARG A 61 -16.54 6.02 -20.25
C ARG A 61 -16.86 7.34 -20.99
N GLN A 62 -16.19 8.42 -20.63
CA GLN A 62 -16.40 9.75 -21.22
C GLN A 62 -15.09 10.48 -21.52
N LEU A 63 -13.93 9.79 -21.43
CA LEU A 63 -12.62 10.35 -21.73
C LEU A 63 -12.56 10.85 -23.20
N ALA A 64 -12.10 12.09 -23.36
CA ALA A 64 -11.71 12.61 -24.65
C ALA A 64 -10.26 12.18 -24.99
N GLU A 65 -9.92 12.09 -26.26
CA GLU A 65 -8.57 11.67 -26.69
C GLU A 65 -7.45 12.52 -26.06
N HIS A 66 -7.68 13.81 -25.82
CA HIS A 66 -6.69 14.72 -25.23
C HIS A 66 -6.54 14.59 -23.71
N GLU A 67 -7.39 13.82 -23.04
CA GLU A 67 -7.31 13.52 -21.61
C GLU A 67 -6.47 12.25 -21.32
N VAL A 68 -5.96 11.57 -22.37
CA VAL A 68 -5.15 10.35 -22.24
C VAL A 68 -3.76 10.63 -22.78
N ASP A 69 -2.76 10.50 -21.93
CA ASP A 69 -1.35 10.60 -22.29
C ASP A 69 -0.63 9.26 -22.09
N GLN A 70 0.60 9.17 -22.63
CA GLN A 70 1.51 8.05 -22.41
C GLN A 70 2.71 8.52 -21.59
N LYS A 71 3.07 7.79 -20.54
CA LYS A 71 4.23 8.10 -19.68
C LYS A 71 5.53 7.57 -20.29
N SER A 72 5.87 6.32 -19.99
CA SER A 72 7.15 5.71 -20.36
C SER A 72 7.07 4.83 -21.61
N GLY A 73 5.87 4.52 -22.08
CA GLY A 73 5.65 3.64 -23.24
C GLY A 73 4.20 3.58 -23.72
N PRO A 74 3.92 2.87 -24.81
CA PRO A 74 2.60 2.86 -25.44
C PRO A 74 1.49 2.24 -24.58
N HIS A 75 1.85 1.47 -23.58
CA HIS A 75 0.91 0.81 -22.67
C HIS A 75 0.83 1.49 -21.31
N ASP A 76 1.79 2.36 -20.97
CA ASP A 76 1.86 3.11 -19.74
C ASP A 76 1.03 4.40 -19.87
N LEU A 77 -0.27 4.27 -19.61
CA LEU A 77 -1.26 5.31 -19.79
C LEU A 77 -1.44 6.13 -18.50
N VAL A 78 -1.74 7.40 -18.67
CA VAL A 78 -2.19 8.31 -17.61
C VAL A 78 -3.30 9.19 -18.14
N THR A 79 -4.24 9.52 -17.28
CA THR A 79 -5.36 10.41 -17.64
C THR A 79 -5.41 11.63 -16.73
N ASP A 80 -6.24 12.60 -17.10
CA ASP A 80 -6.55 13.72 -16.19
C ASP A 80 -7.25 13.25 -14.92
N ALA A 81 -7.93 12.09 -14.94
CA ALA A 81 -8.49 11.48 -13.74
C ALA A 81 -7.41 11.13 -12.72
N ASP A 82 -6.31 10.50 -13.16
CA ASP A 82 -5.18 10.12 -12.29
C ASP A 82 -4.58 11.36 -11.62
N ARG A 83 -4.22 12.36 -12.41
CA ARG A 83 -3.55 13.59 -11.92
C ARG A 83 -4.43 14.41 -10.98
N LEU A 84 -5.73 14.51 -11.27
CA LEU A 84 -6.67 15.29 -10.48
C LEU A 84 -7.03 14.57 -9.18
N ALA A 85 -7.25 13.25 -9.25
CA ALA A 85 -7.56 12.44 -8.07
C ALA A 85 -6.36 12.36 -7.10
N GLU A 86 -5.12 12.20 -7.60
CA GLU A 86 -3.93 12.23 -6.75
C GLU A 86 -3.80 13.56 -6.01
N ARG A 87 -4.00 14.69 -6.72
CA ARG A 87 -3.96 16.02 -6.10
C ARG A 87 -5.02 16.17 -5.03
N HIS A 88 -6.27 15.79 -5.33
CA HIS A 88 -7.39 15.83 -4.38
C HIS A 88 -7.09 15.01 -3.12
N LEU A 89 -6.61 13.77 -3.29
CA LEU A 89 -6.22 12.89 -2.19
C LEU A 89 -5.03 13.46 -1.40
N THR A 90 -4.03 14.02 -2.06
CA THR A 90 -2.86 14.64 -1.42
C THR A 90 -3.28 15.77 -0.48
N GLU A 91 -4.16 16.66 -0.94
CA GLU A 91 -4.67 17.77 -0.15
C GLU A 91 -5.52 17.28 1.04
N ALA A 92 -6.46 16.37 0.79
CA ALA A 92 -7.36 15.86 1.81
C ALA A 92 -6.63 15.06 2.89
N LEU A 93 -5.78 14.11 2.49
CA LEU A 93 -5.06 13.23 3.43
C LEU A 93 -3.96 13.99 4.19
N GLY A 94 -3.28 14.93 3.54
CA GLY A 94 -2.31 15.81 4.21
C GLY A 94 -2.96 16.72 5.25
N ALA A 95 -4.20 17.17 5.02
CA ALA A 95 -4.97 17.93 6.00
C ALA A 95 -5.45 17.07 7.18
N LEU A 96 -5.80 15.81 6.95
CA LEU A 96 -6.21 14.86 8.00
C LEU A 96 -5.05 14.48 8.93
N LEU A 97 -3.83 14.33 8.38
CA LEU A 97 -2.65 13.96 9.17
C LEU A 97 -1.53 14.98 8.92
N PRO A 98 -1.51 16.11 9.63
CA PRO A 98 -0.46 17.12 9.51
C PRO A 98 0.92 16.54 9.82
N GLY A 99 1.92 16.88 8.98
CA GLY A 99 3.27 16.34 9.08
C GLY A 99 3.49 15.01 8.36
N SER A 100 2.46 14.42 7.77
CA SER A 100 2.60 13.30 6.83
C SER A 100 3.15 13.75 5.48
N VAL A 101 3.71 12.79 4.74
CA VAL A 101 4.21 12.97 3.37
C VAL A 101 3.37 12.13 2.44
N VAL A 102 3.22 12.54 1.19
CA VAL A 102 2.54 11.77 0.15
C VAL A 102 3.55 11.23 -0.86
N VAL A 103 3.43 9.95 -1.19
CA VAL A 103 4.12 9.25 -2.27
C VAL A 103 3.04 8.70 -3.19
N GLY A 104 2.72 9.46 -4.22
CA GLY A 104 1.75 9.08 -5.25
C GLY A 104 2.45 8.69 -6.54
N GLU A 105 1.78 7.92 -7.38
CA GLU A 105 2.28 7.47 -8.67
C GLU A 105 2.72 8.65 -9.55
N GLU A 106 1.85 9.66 -9.70
CA GLU A 106 2.09 10.80 -10.57
C GLU A 106 3.17 11.72 -10.02
N ALA A 107 3.19 11.93 -8.70
CA ALA A 107 4.22 12.71 -8.02
C ALA A 107 5.61 12.07 -8.14
N VAL A 108 5.70 10.74 -8.03
CA VAL A 108 6.97 10.00 -8.21
C VAL A 108 7.40 10.01 -9.67
N HIS A 109 6.48 9.89 -10.62
CA HIS A 109 6.79 10.03 -12.04
C HIS A 109 7.40 11.41 -12.35
N ALA A 110 6.84 12.48 -11.78
CA ALA A 110 7.36 13.83 -11.92
C ALA A 110 8.69 14.07 -11.15
N ASN A 111 8.86 13.44 -9.99
CA ASN A 111 10.05 13.54 -9.14
C ASN A 111 10.37 12.19 -8.47
N PRO A 112 11.19 11.34 -9.09
CA PRO A 112 11.52 10.00 -8.54
C PRO A 112 12.13 10.02 -7.13
N ALA A 113 12.77 11.14 -6.71
CA ALA A 113 13.36 11.25 -5.38
C ALA A 113 12.29 11.26 -4.25
N SER A 114 11.04 11.60 -4.56
CA SER A 114 9.95 11.57 -3.57
C SER A 114 9.66 10.15 -3.02
N TYR A 115 10.01 9.11 -3.77
CA TYR A 115 9.87 7.71 -3.33
C TYR A 115 10.66 7.39 -2.05
N GLU A 116 11.80 8.08 -1.82
CA GLU A 116 12.63 7.87 -0.64
C GLU A 116 11.91 8.20 0.68
N ALA A 117 10.84 8.99 0.64
CA ALA A 117 10.04 9.30 1.82
C ALA A 117 9.46 8.05 2.51
N ILE A 118 9.25 6.94 1.79
CA ILE A 118 8.76 5.67 2.35
C ILE A 118 9.73 5.12 3.43
N ARG A 119 11.03 5.45 3.35
CA ARG A 119 12.06 5.04 4.31
C ARG A 119 12.21 5.98 5.50
N GLY A 120 11.54 7.14 5.44
CA GLY A 120 11.64 8.20 6.44
C GLY A 120 10.87 7.91 7.73
N ASP A 121 10.98 8.84 8.69
CA ASP A 121 10.33 8.75 10.00
C ASP A 121 8.90 9.29 10.02
N ALA A 122 8.56 10.17 9.08
CA ALA A 122 7.22 10.74 8.96
C ALA A 122 6.21 9.66 8.50
N PRO A 123 4.94 9.75 8.90
CA PRO A 123 3.88 8.97 8.28
C PRO A 123 3.79 9.28 6.79
N VAL A 124 3.57 8.26 5.97
CA VAL A 124 3.53 8.37 4.51
C VAL A 124 2.22 7.83 3.98
N TRP A 125 1.50 8.66 3.25
CA TRP A 125 0.40 8.22 2.40
C TRP A 125 0.96 7.74 1.07
N ILE A 126 0.64 6.51 0.69
CA ILE A 126 1.02 5.89 -0.58
C ILE A 126 -0.25 5.78 -1.40
N ILE A 127 -0.25 6.38 -2.61
CA ILE A 127 -1.47 6.56 -3.40
C ILE A 127 -1.25 6.08 -4.83
N ASP A 128 -2.17 5.24 -5.31
CA ASP A 128 -2.44 5.06 -6.72
C ASP A 128 -3.87 5.57 -6.99
N PRO A 129 -4.03 6.66 -7.72
CA PRO A 129 -5.34 7.24 -7.96
C PRO A 129 -6.24 6.35 -8.82
N VAL A 130 -5.68 5.69 -9.86
CA VAL A 130 -6.43 4.84 -10.79
C VAL A 130 -5.60 3.59 -11.17
N ASP A 131 -5.42 2.68 -10.20
CA ASP A 131 -4.84 1.36 -10.50
C ASP A 131 -5.70 0.62 -11.53
N GLY A 132 -5.12 0.26 -12.67
CA GLY A 132 -5.83 -0.25 -13.82
C GLY A 132 -6.24 0.86 -14.79
N THR A 133 -5.41 1.88 -15.02
CA THR A 133 -5.67 2.99 -15.97
C THR A 133 -6.04 2.49 -17.36
N ARG A 134 -5.45 1.37 -17.81
CA ARG A 134 -5.81 0.73 -19.09
C ARG A 134 -7.28 0.32 -19.12
N GLN A 135 -7.79 -0.33 -18.09
CA GLN A 135 -9.19 -0.74 -17.96
C GLN A 135 -10.11 0.48 -17.94
N PHE A 136 -9.71 1.50 -17.15
CA PHE A 136 -10.43 2.76 -17.07
C PHE A 136 -10.57 3.43 -18.45
N VAL A 137 -9.47 3.54 -19.20
CA VAL A 137 -9.46 4.14 -20.56
C VAL A 137 -10.35 3.35 -21.53
N HIS A 138 -10.39 2.00 -21.43
CA HIS A 138 -11.25 1.17 -22.26
C HIS A 138 -12.72 1.12 -21.79
N GLY A 139 -13.05 1.78 -20.67
CA GLY A 139 -14.40 1.80 -20.12
C GLY A 139 -14.80 0.52 -19.39
N ASP A 140 -13.82 -0.31 -19.00
CA ASP A 140 -14.02 -1.48 -18.17
C ASP A 140 -14.04 -1.10 -16.69
N ASP A 141 -14.85 -1.79 -15.89
CA ASP A 141 -15.00 -1.54 -14.44
C ASP A 141 -13.87 -2.16 -13.59
N GLY A 142 -12.81 -2.63 -14.25
CA GLY A 142 -11.66 -3.34 -13.67
C GLY A 142 -10.56 -2.43 -13.13
N PHE A 143 -10.89 -1.31 -12.51
CA PHE A 143 -9.96 -0.35 -11.89
C PHE A 143 -10.34 -0.02 -10.45
N CYS A 144 -9.39 0.51 -9.68
CA CYS A 144 -9.64 0.97 -8.32
C CYS A 144 -8.68 2.10 -7.91
N THR A 145 -9.02 2.78 -6.82
CA THR A 145 -8.13 3.73 -6.14
C THR A 145 -7.49 3.03 -4.95
N LEU A 146 -6.17 3.15 -4.81
CA LEU A 146 -5.40 2.57 -3.72
C LEU A 146 -4.85 3.67 -2.83
N VAL A 147 -5.08 3.54 -1.53
CA VAL A 147 -4.49 4.40 -0.51
C VAL A 147 -3.93 3.51 0.60
N ALA A 148 -2.70 3.77 1.02
CA ALA A 148 -2.12 3.14 2.21
C ALA A 148 -1.47 4.19 3.10
N LEU A 149 -1.56 3.99 4.42
CA LEU A 149 -0.79 4.73 5.40
C LEU A 149 0.36 3.84 5.88
N ALA A 150 1.59 4.33 5.72
CA ALA A 150 2.79 3.61 6.13
C ALA A 150 3.67 4.48 7.02
N ARG A 151 4.53 3.83 7.81
CA ARG A 151 5.60 4.47 8.58
C ARG A 151 6.77 3.52 8.71
N HIS A 152 8.01 4.03 8.57
CA HIS A 152 9.24 3.22 8.61
C HIS A 152 9.21 2.02 7.65
N GLY A 153 8.59 2.17 6.49
CA GLY A 153 8.44 1.10 5.49
C GLY A 153 7.42 0.01 5.86
N ILE A 154 6.62 0.20 6.91
CA ILE A 154 5.57 -0.74 7.35
C ILE A 154 4.21 -0.13 7.04
N VAL A 155 3.36 -0.84 6.30
CA VAL A 155 1.97 -0.44 6.05
C VAL A 155 1.14 -0.69 7.30
N LEU A 156 0.42 0.33 7.75
CA LEU A 156 -0.38 0.35 8.98
C LEU A 156 -1.88 0.26 8.70
N ALA A 157 -2.33 0.90 7.62
CA ALA A 157 -3.71 0.83 7.17
C ALA A 157 -3.80 0.95 5.65
N SER A 158 -4.90 0.47 5.06
CA SER A 158 -5.12 0.50 3.62
C SER A 158 -6.59 0.62 3.26
N TRP A 159 -6.83 1.26 2.11
CA TRP A 159 -8.14 1.46 1.47
C TRP A 159 -8.01 1.15 -0.01
N THR A 160 -8.82 0.22 -0.52
CA THR A 160 -8.94 -0.14 -1.93
C THR A 160 -10.38 0.12 -2.37
N TYR A 161 -10.59 1.13 -3.19
CA TYR A 161 -11.91 1.54 -3.60
C TYR A 161 -12.18 1.27 -5.09
N ALA A 162 -12.98 0.26 -5.39
CA ALA A 162 -13.48 -0.05 -6.73
C ALA A 162 -14.69 0.86 -7.05
N ALA A 163 -14.42 2.09 -7.52
CA ALA A 163 -15.42 3.15 -7.66
C ALA A 163 -16.58 2.78 -8.60
N ALA A 164 -16.30 2.07 -9.71
CA ALA A 164 -17.34 1.64 -10.64
C ALA A 164 -18.31 0.60 -10.06
N ARG A 165 -17.97 -0.04 -8.94
CA ARG A 165 -18.77 -1.06 -8.24
C ARG A 165 -19.26 -0.56 -6.89
N ASP A 166 -18.83 0.64 -6.47
CA ASP A 166 -19.04 1.21 -5.13
C ASP A 166 -18.65 0.25 -3.99
N GLN A 167 -17.52 -0.44 -4.14
CA GLN A 167 -16.98 -1.39 -3.17
C GLN A 167 -15.69 -0.84 -2.55
N LEU A 168 -15.66 -0.79 -1.22
CA LEU A 168 -14.50 -0.33 -0.46
C LEU A 168 -13.96 -1.45 0.42
N ALA A 169 -12.74 -1.91 0.14
CA ALA A 169 -12.01 -2.80 1.02
C ALA A 169 -11.06 -2.00 1.91
N THR A 170 -11.00 -2.35 3.19
CA THR A 170 -10.15 -1.71 4.19
C THR A 170 -9.39 -2.74 5.00
N ALA A 171 -8.19 -2.41 5.43
CA ALA A 171 -7.46 -3.19 6.42
C ALA A 171 -6.69 -2.27 7.36
N VAL A 172 -6.61 -2.65 8.63
CA VAL A 172 -5.73 -2.04 9.63
C VAL A 172 -4.89 -3.16 10.23
N ARG A 173 -3.59 -2.93 10.33
CA ARG A 173 -2.64 -3.94 10.81
C ARG A 173 -3.03 -4.47 12.18
N GLY A 174 -3.20 -5.80 12.25
CA GLY A 174 -3.64 -6.52 13.45
C GLY A 174 -5.15 -6.46 13.74
N GLN A 175 -5.95 -5.79 12.90
CA GLN A 175 -7.39 -5.65 13.14
C GLN A 175 -8.27 -6.41 12.11
N GLY A 176 -7.65 -6.91 11.03
CA GLY A 176 -8.31 -7.66 9.96
C GLY A 176 -8.63 -6.83 8.73
N ALA A 177 -9.10 -7.52 7.70
CA ALA A 177 -9.53 -6.97 6.42
C ALA A 177 -11.05 -7.01 6.30
N PHE A 178 -11.62 -5.99 5.63
CA PHE A 178 -13.07 -5.86 5.49
C PHE A 178 -13.40 -5.37 4.06
N LEU A 179 -14.57 -5.76 3.56
CA LEU A 179 -15.18 -5.22 2.34
C LEU A 179 -16.57 -4.71 2.71
N ASP A 180 -16.80 -3.41 2.56
CA ASP A 180 -18.05 -2.74 2.93
C ASP A 180 -18.52 -3.08 4.35
N GLY A 181 -17.56 -3.20 5.30
CA GLY A 181 -17.77 -3.58 6.70
C GLY A 181 -17.88 -5.07 6.97
N GLU A 182 -17.95 -5.92 5.96
CA GLU A 182 -17.96 -7.38 6.08
C GLU A 182 -16.53 -7.93 6.17
N ARG A 183 -16.21 -8.72 7.19
CA ARG A 183 -14.87 -9.25 7.41
C ARG A 183 -14.45 -10.22 6.30
N LEU A 184 -13.26 -10.05 5.78
CA LEU A 184 -12.67 -10.91 4.75
C LEU A 184 -11.85 -12.04 5.36
N PHE A 185 -11.89 -13.21 4.71
CA PHE A 185 -11.06 -14.37 4.99
C PHE A 185 -10.67 -15.04 3.68
N ALA A 186 -9.40 -15.04 3.35
CA ALA A 186 -8.91 -15.67 2.12
C ALA A 186 -9.08 -17.20 2.16
N GLY A 187 -8.81 -17.81 3.32
CA GLY A 187 -8.95 -19.25 3.54
C GLY A 187 -8.04 -20.12 2.66
N PRO A 188 -8.00 -21.44 2.80
CA PRO A 188 -7.18 -22.32 1.99
C PRO A 188 -7.78 -22.51 0.57
N PRO A 189 -6.93 -22.88 -0.44
CA PRO A 189 -7.39 -23.20 -1.79
C PRO A 189 -8.41 -24.36 -1.79
N THR A 190 -9.29 -24.36 -2.78
CA THR A 190 -10.26 -25.44 -2.94
C THR A 190 -9.54 -26.74 -3.36
N PRO A 191 -9.65 -27.84 -2.58
CA PRO A 191 -9.01 -29.10 -2.91
C PRO A 191 -9.38 -29.61 -4.31
N GLY A 192 -8.38 -30.10 -5.08
CA GLY A 192 -8.59 -30.68 -6.40
C GLY A 192 -8.85 -29.69 -7.54
N ARG A 193 -8.73 -28.39 -7.28
CA ARG A 193 -8.78 -27.35 -8.31
C ARG A 193 -7.38 -26.75 -8.55
N ASP A 194 -7.13 -26.33 -9.78
CA ASP A 194 -5.93 -25.59 -10.13
C ASP A 194 -5.92 -24.24 -9.40
N LEU A 195 -4.73 -23.83 -8.93
CA LEU A 195 -4.52 -22.52 -8.33
C LEU A 195 -4.73 -21.43 -9.39
N ARG A 196 -5.64 -20.51 -9.13
CA ARG A 196 -5.84 -19.31 -9.96
C ARG A 196 -4.83 -18.26 -9.57
N VAL A 197 -3.90 -17.95 -10.48
CA VAL A 197 -2.80 -17.01 -10.22
C VAL A 197 -2.86 -15.87 -11.22
N ALA A 198 -3.03 -14.63 -10.74
CA ALA A 198 -2.92 -13.44 -11.57
C ALA A 198 -1.44 -13.09 -11.75
N THR A 199 -1.00 -12.91 -12.99
CA THR A 199 0.41 -12.61 -13.34
C THR A 199 0.54 -11.22 -13.92
N SER A 200 1.74 -10.65 -13.87
CA SER A 200 2.07 -9.43 -14.61
C SER A 200 1.61 -9.54 -16.07
N HIS A 201 1.00 -8.47 -16.58
CA HIS A 201 0.58 -8.42 -17.96
C HIS A 201 1.80 -8.38 -18.90
N PRO A 202 1.81 -9.15 -20.01
CA PRO A 202 2.97 -9.24 -20.92
C PRO A 202 3.44 -7.90 -21.50
N ASP A 203 2.54 -6.94 -21.69
CA ASP A 203 2.87 -5.62 -22.22
C ASP A 203 3.75 -4.77 -21.28
N TYR A 204 3.75 -5.10 -19.97
CA TYR A 204 4.51 -4.40 -18.93
C TYR A 204 5.70 -5.22 -18.40
N THR A 205 6.01 -6.37 -19.02
CA THR A 205 7.08 -7.27 -18.58
C THR A 205 8.19 -7.40 -19.62
N THR A 206 9.43 -7.36 -19.14
CA THR A 206 10.62 -7.68 -19.96
C THR A 206 10.67 -9.18 -20.28
N ASP A 207 11.49 -9.56 -21.26
CA ASP A 207 11.68 -10.97 -21.60
C ASP A 207 12.29 -11.80 -20.44
N ALA A 208 13.07 -11.17 -19.56
CA ALA A 208 13.61 -11.83 -18.37
C ALA A 208 12.51 -12.12 -17.34
N GLU A 209 11.62 -11.15 -17.10
CA GLU A 209 10.48 -11.30 -16.21
C GLU A 209 9.46 -12.30 -16.75
N LYS A 210 9.17 -12.28 -18.07
CA LYS A 210 8.33 -13.29 -18.72
C LYS A 210 8.88 -14.69 -18.49
N ARG A 211 10.20 -14.89 -18.66
CA ARG A 211 10.84 -16.20 -18.38
C ARG A 211 10.69 -16.63 -16.93
N ALA A 212 10.84 -15.70 -15.99
CA ALA A 212 10.66 -15.99 -14.57
C ALA A 212 9.22 -16.40 -14.21
N LEU A 213 8.23 -15.91 -14.96
CA LEU A 213 6.83 -16.29 -14.77
C LEU A 213 6.48 -17.66 -15.39
N LEU A 214 7.31 -18.20 -16.33
CA LEU A 214 7.00 -19.46 -17.03
C LEU A 214 6.82 -20.67 -16.10
N GLY A 215 7.43 -20.66 -14.90
CA GLY A 215 7.21 -21.70 -13.90
C GLY A 215 5.75 -21.88 -13.44
N LEU A 216 4.89 -20.90 -13.72
CA LEU A 216 3.47 -20.97 -13.40
C LEU A 216 2.64 -21.74 -14.44
N TRP A 217 3.17 -21.98 -15.67
CA TRP A 217 2.51 -22.80 -16.68
C TRP A 217 2.84 -24.28 -16.44
N THR A 218 2.28 -24.84 -15.37
CA THR A 218 2.48 -26.23 -14.93
C THR A 218 1.18 -26.82 -14.39
N ASP A 219 1.10 -28.13 -14.28
CA ASP A 219 -0.08 -28.82 -13.77
C ASP A 219 -0.46 -28.34 -12.36
N GLY A 220 -1.75 -28.10 -12.17
CA GLY A 220 -2.31 -27.63 -10.92
C GLY A 220 -2.17 -26.12 -10.70
N VAL A 221 -1.88 -25.32 -11.76
CA VAL A 221 -1.89 -23.86 -11.78
C VAL A 221 -2.60 -23.36 -13.03
N ALA A 222 -3.46 -22.38 -12.87
CA ALA A 222 -4.17 -21.68 -13.94
C ALA A 222 -3.78 -20.18 -13.91
N PRO A 223 -2.67 -19.81 -14.58
CA PRO A 223 -2.23 -18.42 -14.65
C PRO A 223 -3.15 -17.61 -15.57
N ARG A 224 -3.33 -16.34 -15.24
CA ARG A 224 -4.05 -15.35 -16.07
C ARG A 224 -3.41 -13.98 -15.93
N GLU A 225 -3.63 -13.13 -16.91
CA GLU A 225 -3.12 -11.76 -16.90
C GLU A 225 -3.84 -10.91 -15.86
N CYS A 226 -3.08 -10.01 -15.21
CA CYS A 226 -3.57 -8.99 -14.27
C CYS A 226 -4.19 -7.83 -15.05
N GLY A 227 -5.31 -7.32 -14.55
CA GLY A 227 -5.91 -6.06 -15.02
C GLY A 227 -5.54 -4.87 -14.12
N SER A 228 -5.79 -4.99 -12.85
CA SER A 228 -5.55 -4.02 -11.78
C SER A 228 -4.96 -4.76 -10.60
N ALA A 229 -3.82 -4.34 -10.09
CA ALA A 229 -3.15 -5.03 -8.98
C ALA A 229 -4.02 -5.04 -7.71
N GLY A 230 -4.65 -3.92 -7.39
CA GLY A 230 -5.51 -3.79 -6.21
C GLY A 230 -6.72 -4.71 -6.24
N LEU A 231 -7.38 -4.84 -7.40
CA LEU A 231 -8.51 -5.77 -7.55
C LEU A 231 -8.08 -7.24 -7.51
N GLU A 232 -6.86 -7.56 -7.96
CA GLU A 232 -6.31 -8.91 -7.79
C GLU A 232 -6.03 -9.25 -6.33
N TYR A 233 -5.47 -8.32 -5.57
CA TYR A 233 -5.30 -8.49 -4.12
C TYR A 233 -6.65 -8.64 -3.40
N LEU A 234 -7.65 -7.84 -3.78
CA LEU A 234 -9.00 -7.99 -3.25
C LEU A 234 -9.58 -9.38 -3.56
N ALA A 235 -9.40 -9.87 -4.79
CA ALA A 235 -9.84 -11.22 -5.17
C ALA A 235 -9.13 -12.32 -4.34
N VAL A 236 -7.85 -12.16 -4.02
CA VAL A 236 -7.12 -13.06 -3.11
C VAL A 236 -7.68 -12.97 -1.69
N ALA A 237 -7.87 -11.75 -1.16
CA ALA A 237 -8.40 -11.54 0.19
C ALA A 237 -9.82 -12.09 0.38
N ARG A 238 -10.62 -12.17 -0.70
CA ARG A 238 -11.95 -12.78 -0.73
C ARG A 238 -11.94 -14.29 -0.97
N GLY A 239 -10.75 -14.88 -1.25
CA GLY A 239 -10.65 -16.29 -1.65
C GLY A 239 -11.19 -16.61 -3.05
N GLU A 240 -11.42 -15.61 -3.89
CA GLU A 240 -11.85 -15.75 -5.28
C GLU A 240 -10.67 -16.04 -6.23
N SER A 241 -9.46 -15.62 -5.87
CA SER A 241 -8.19 -15.97 -6.50
C SER A 241 -7.28 -16.63 -5.46
N ASP A 242 -6.30 -17.43 -5.90
CA ASP A 242 -5.44 -18.14 -4.97
C ASP A 242 -4.12 -17.41 -4.72
N ALA A 243 -3.63 -16.66 -5.73
CA ALA A 243 -2.41 -15.87 -5.61
C ALA A 243 -2.28 -14.82 -6.71
N THR A 244 -1.34 -13.90 -6.52
CA THR A 244 -0.75 -13.04 -7.54
C THR A 244 0.71 -13.43 -7.76
N ALA A 245 1.28 -13.08 -8.93
CA ALA A 245 2.71 -13.21 -9.22
C ALA A 245 3.15 -12.00 -10.05
N PHE A 246 3.82 -11.04 -9.41
CA PHE A 246 4.15 -9.74 -10.00
C PHE A 246 5.64 -9.51 -10.12
N SER A 247 6.05 -8.83 -11.20
CA SER A 247 7.44 -8.59 -11.59
C SER A 247 7.87 -7.14 -11.42
N TRP A 248 7.12 -6.31 -10.70
CA TRP A 248 7.47 -4.92 -10.42
C TRP A 248 7.27 -4.63 -8.92
N GLU A 249 7.81 -3.50 -8.44
CA GLU A 249 7.84 -3.20 -6.99
C GLU A 249 7.39 -1.77 -6.64
N ALA A 250 6.63 -1.10 -7.52
CA ALA A 250 6.07 0.20 -7.21
C ALA A 250 5.17 0.13 -5.97
N ALA A 251 5.47 0.92 -4.95
CA ALA A 251 4.77 0.82 -3.67
C ALA A 251 3.29 1.16 -3.77
N TRP A 252 2.89 2.06 -4.68
CA TRP A 252 1.51 2.47 -4.85
C TRP A 252 0.61 1.34 -5.34
N ASP A 253 1.09 0.44 -6.22
CA ASP A 253 0.37 -0.74 -6.68
C ASP A 253 0.22 -1.82 -5.60
N HIS A 254 1.13 -1.86 -4.61
CA HIS A 254 1.27 -3.03 -3.74
C HIS A 254 0.94 -2.77 -2.27
N ALA A 255 1.24 -1.59 -1.73
CA ALA A 255 1.14 -1.34 -0.30
C ALA A 255 -0.25 -1.64 0.27
N ALA A 256 -1.31 -1.13 -0.37
CA ALA A 256 -2.68 -1.33 0.08
C ALA A 256 -3.09 -2.81 -0.01
N GLY A 257 -2.83 -3.43 -1.16
CA GLY A 257 -3.25 -4.80 -1.43
C GLY A 257 -2.51 -5.84 -0.58
N LEU A 258 -1.22 -5.64 -0.30
CA LEU A 258 -0.45 -6.56 0.54
C LEU A 258 -0.97 -6.59 1.97
N LEU A 259 -1.26 -5.43 2.58
CA LEU A 259 -1.87 -5.39 3.91
C LEU A 259 -3.25 -6.05 3.90
N LEU A 260 -4.07 -5.79 2.87
CA LEU A 260 -5.40 -6.40 2.75
C LEU A 260 -5.32 -7.93 2.73
N VAL A 261 -4.37 -8.49 1.97
CA VAL A 261 -4.15 -9.94 1.90
C VAL A 261 -3.63 -10.49 3.22
N GLU A 262 -2.65 -9.84 3.87
CA GLU A 262 -2.12 -10.25 5.18
C GLU A 262 -3.23 -10.30 6.23
N GLU A 263 -4.04 -9.25 6.33
CA GLU A 263 -5.11 -9.13 7.32
C GLU A 263 -6.31 -10.04 7.03
N ALA A 264 -6.45 -10.54 5.79
CA ALA A 264 -7.37 -11.62 5.43
C ALA A 264 -6.83 -13.03 5.72
N GLY A 265 -5.61 -13.16 6.28
CA GLY A 265 -4.96 -14.42 6.63
C GLY A 265 -4.03 -14.98 5.55
N GLY A 266 -3.75 -14.21 4.50
CA GLY A 266 -2.81 -14.54 3.45
C GLY A 266 -1.34 -14.29 3.82
N ALA A 267 -0.47 -14.41 2.82
CA ALA A 267 0.96 -14.16 2.96
C ALA A 267 1.57 -13.73 1.62
N HIS A 268 2.70 -13.02 1.66
CA HIS A 268 3.46 -12.68 0.46
C HIS A 268 4.94 -13.05 0.60
N LEU A 269 5.55 -13.46 -0.51
CA LEU A 269 6.93 -13.89 -0.59
C LEU A 269 7.54 -13.50 -1.94
N THR A 270 8.76 -13.04 -1.93
CA THR A 270 9.60 -12.97 -3.14
C THR A 270 9.96 -14.38 -3.61
N ARG A 271 10.46 -14.53 -4.82
CA ARG A 271 10.92 -15.84 -5.34
C ARG A 271 12.05 -16.47 -4.52
N THR A 272 12.74 -15.69 -3.69
CA THR A 272 13.76 -16.18 -2.75
C THR A 272 13.22 -16.55 -1.38
N GLY A 273 11.90 -16.37 -1.16
CA GLY A 273 11.24 -16.73 0.10
C GLY A 273 11.25 -15.65 1.17
N GLU A 274 11.75 -14.44 0.84
CA GLU A 274 11.73 -13.30 1.74
C GLU A 274 10.40 -12.54 1.63
N PRO A 275 9.90 -11.91 2.70
CA PRO A 275 8.75 -11.01 2.59
C PRO A 275 9.00 -9.85 1.61
N PHE A 276 8.00 -9.46 0.84
CA PHE A 276 8.10 -8.27 -0.02
C PHE A 276 8.17 -7.00 0.84
N ARG A 277 8.99 -6.05 0.42
CA ARG A 277 9.19 -4.76 1.09
C ARG A 277 8.75 -3.61 0.20
N ILE A 278 7.87 -2.76 0.67
CA ILE A 278 7.41 -1.57 -0.06
C ILE A 278 8.52 -0.52 -0.26
N THR A 279 9.61 -0.63 0.49
CA THR A 279 10.80 0.22 0.35
C THR A 279 11.69 -0.17 -0.84
N GLY A 280 11.33 -1.23 -1.57
CA GLY A 280 12.06 -1.71 -2.73
C GLY A 280 13.26 -2.62 -2.41
N GLY A 281 13.99 -2.99 -3.44
CA GLY A 281 15.13 -3.93 -3.36
C GLY A 281 14.71 -5.38 -3.22
N ASN A 282 13.56 -5.75 -3.75
CA ASN A 282 13.03 -7.10 -3.73
C ASN A 282 13.62 -7.98 -4.84
N THR A 283 13.72 -9.28 -4.57
CA THR A 283 14.07 -10.25 -5.61
C THR A 283 12.80 -10.69 -6.33
N LEU A 284 12.52 -10.06 -7.46
CA LEU A 284 11.34 -10.30 -8.28
C LEU A 284 11.47 -11.56 -9.17
N PRO A 285 10.35 -12.20 -9.57
CA PRO A 285 8.97 -11.90 -9.19
C PRO A 285 8.67 -12.22 -7.73
N PHE A 286 7.55 -11.68 -7.24
CA PHE A 286 7.01 -12.02 -5.92
C PHE A 286 5.56 -12.48 -6.04
N THR A 287 5.03 -13.11 -4.99
CA THR A 287 3.66 -13.58 -4.92
C THR A 287 3.00 -13.09 -3.63
N ALA A 288 1.72 -12.71 -3.72
CA ALA A 288 0.83 -12.63 -2.57
C ALA A 288 -0.27 -13.69 -2.74
N ALA A 289 -0.54 -14.44 -1.70
CA ALA A 289 -1.41 -15.61 -1.78
C ALA A 289 -2.32 -15.70 -0.56
N ARG A 290 -3.40 -16.43 -0.71
CA ARG A 290 -4.46 -16.61 0.29
C ARG A 290 -4.03 -17.30 1.58
N ASP A 291 -2.90 -18.02 1.55
CA ASP A 291 -2.25 -18.61 2.73
C ASP A 291 -0.74 -18.80 2.52
N ALA A 292 -0.02 -19.04 3.62
CA ALA A 292 1.44 -19.21 3.59
C ALA A 292 1.90 -20.48 2.83
N ALA A 293 1.08 -21.52 2.73
CA ALA A 293 1.43 -22.73 1.98
C ALA A 293 1.36 -22.47 0.48
N THR A 294 0.33 -21.77 0.03
CA THR A 294 0.15 -21.33 -1.36
C THR A 294 1.25 -20.34 -1.75
N ALA A 295 1.58 -19.37 -0.88
CA ALA A 295 2.67 -18.43 -1.13
C ALA A 295 4.01 -19.14 -1.35
N ARG A 296 4.37 -20.11 -0.48
CA ARG A 296 5.59 -20.90 -0.65
C ARG A 296 5.57 -21.74 -1.93
N ARG A 297 4.44 -22.34 -2.29
CA ARG A 297 4.32 -23.13 -3.53
C ARG A 297 4.55 -22.25 -4.76
N VAL A 298 3.87 -21.10 -4.85
CA VAL A 298 4.00 -20.18 -5.98
C VAL A 298 5.41 -19.59 -6.04
N ALA A 299 5.99 -19.13 -4.92
CA ALA A 299 7.36 -18.64 -4.87
C ALA A 299 8.38 -19.71 -5.33
N GLY A 300 8.20 -20.97 -4.95
CA GLY A 300 9.02 -22.10 -5.42
C GLY A 300 8.93 -22.33 -6.94
N LEU A 301 7.75 -22.19 -7.54
CA LEU A 301 7.56 -22.26 -9.00
C LEU A 301 8.27 -21.11 -9.71
N LEU A 302 8.18 -19.88 -9.17
CA LEU A 302 8.87 -18.71 -9.70
C LEU A 302 10.40 -18.84 -9.61
N ALA A 303 10.92 -19.46 -8.55
CA ALA A 303 12.34 -19.70 -8.38
C ALA A 303 12.89 -20.76 -9.35
N SER A 304 12.10 -21.75 -9.73
CA SER A 304 12.54 -22.88 -10.59
C SER A 304 12.65 -22.53 -12.07
N ALA A 305 12.12 -21.39 -12.49
CA ALA A 305 12.10 -20.95 -13.89
C ALA A 305 13.31 -20.06 -14.29
N VAL A 306 14.22 -19.78 -13.36
CA VAL A 306 15.37 -18.86 -13.54
C VAL A 306 16.69 -19.60 -13.50
#